data_1c08e54c7b0269708d0834fb66e232de
#
_entry.id   1c08e54c7b0269708d0834fb66e232de
#
_cell.length_a   1.000
_cell.length_b   1.000
_cell.length_c   1.000
_cell.angle_alpha   90.00
_cell.angle_beta   90.00
_cell.angle_gamma   90.00
#
_symmetry.space_group_name_H-M   'P 1'
#
loop_
_entity.id
_entity.type
_entity.pdbx_description
1 polymer ?
#
loop_
_entity_poly.entity_id
_entity_poly.type
_entity_poly.pdbx_seq_one_letter_code
_entity_poly.pdbx_strand_id
1 'polypeptide(L)'
;MFGINEDIPFVAINIAVMTVSDTRTEADDRSGDTLAERISAAGHTVFDRAIVKDDQASIVARLREWIAHPEIDAVISTGGTGVTGRDITPEAFHEVYEKEVTGFGELFRMLSYDKIGTSTIQSRATGGVAGGTY
;
A
#
# COMPACT_ATOMS: atom_id res chain seq x y z
N MET A 1 -3.50 -4.66 -27.99
CA MET A 1 -3.50 -5.80 -27.05
C MET A 1 -3.48 -5.29 -25.63
N PHE A 2 -4.41 -5.73 -24.84
CA PHE A 2 -4.56 -5.28 -23.47
C PHE A 2 -4.63 -6.50 -22.55
N GLY A 3 -4.03 -6.42 -21.39
CA GLY A 3 -4.06 -7.46 -20.38
C GLY A 3 -2.70 -8.01 -20.02
N ILE A 4 -2.70 -9.13 -19.30
CA ILE A 4 -1.50 -9.76 -18.78
C ILE A 4 -0.82 -10.55 -19.91
N ASN A 5 0.49 -10.43 -20.00
CA ASN A 5 1.27 -11.26 -20.91
C ASN A 5 1.43 -12.66 -20.29
N GLU A 6 0.64 -13.61 -20.79
CA GLU A 6 0.62 -15.00 -20.28
C GLU A 6 1.89 -15.80 -20.62
N ASP A 7 2.73 -15.28 -21.53
CA ASP A 7 4.01 -15.91 -21.85
C ASP A 7 5.06 -15.69 -20.76
N ILE A 8 4.83 -14.74 -19.85
CA ILE A 8 5.72 -14.47 -18.71
C ILE A 8 5.25 -15.32 -17.53
N PRO A 9 6.15 -16.17 -16.97
CA PRO A 9 5.79 -17.00 -15.80
C PRO A 9 5.38 -16.13 -14.60
N PHE A 10 4.37 -16.61 -13.86
CA PHE A 10 4.01 -15.97 -12.58
C PHE A 10 5.17 -16.13 -11.59
N VAL A 11 5.52 -15.03 -10.93
CA VAL A 11 6.52 -15.00 -9.87
C VAL A 11 5.86 -14.56 -8.56
N ALA A 12 5.84 -15.46 -7.58
CA ALA A 12 5.39 -15.12 -6.24
C ALA A 12 6.39 -14.16 -5.59
N ILE A 13 5.88 -13.11 -4.97
CA ILE A 13 6.71 -12.12 -4.26
C ILE A 13 6.33 -12.05 -2.79
N ASN A 14 7.23 -11.45 -2.01
CA ASN A 14 7.01 -11.20 -0.59
C ASN A 14 6.49 -9.78 -0.39
N ILE A 15 5.34 -9.67 0.26
CA ILE A 15 4.63 -8.40 0.45
C ILE A 15 4.47 -8.13 1.94
N ALA A 16 4.84 -6.93 2.37
CA ALA A 16 4.55 -6.44 3.70
C ALA A 16 3.26 -5.61 3.69
N VAL A 17 2.46 -5.73 4.73
CA VAL A 17 1.17 -5.04 4.87
C VAL A 17 1.22 -4.05 6.01
N MET A 18 0.92 -2.80 5.72
CA MET A 18 0.84 -1.73 6.72
C MET A 18 -0.59 -1.23 6.85
N THR A 19 -1.11 -1.24 8.08
CA THR A 19 -2.35 -0.54 8.41
C THR A 19 -1.99 0.73 9.18
N VAL A 20 -2.39 1.88 8.65
CA VAL A 20 -2.16 3.17 9.31
C VAL A 20 -3.42 3.54 10.08
N SER A 21 -3.32 3.52 11.40
CA SER A 21 -4.44 3.82 12.29
C SER A 21 -3.97 4.13 13.70
N ASP A 22 -4.61 5.10 14.35
CA ASP A 22 -4.36 5.42 15.77
C ASP A 22 -5.10 4.47 16.72
N THR A 23 -6.12 3.78 16.24
CA THR A 23 -7.09 3.07 17.10
C THR A 23 -7.19 1.58 16.85
N ARG A 24 -6.79 1.11 15.67
CA ARG A 24 -6.90 -0.32 15.32
C ARG A 24 -5.91 -1.17 16.09
N THR A 25 -6.32 -2.40 16.40
CA THR A 25 -5.49 -3.45 16.98
C THR A 25 -5.50 -4.66 16.05
N GLU A 26 -4.65 -5.65 16.32
CA GLU A 26 -4.65 -6.90 15.53
C GLU A 26 -6.02 -7.58 15.51
N ALA A 27 -6.78 -7.46 16.60
CA ALA A 27 -8.10 -8.10 16.73
C ALA A 27 -9.19 -7.47 15.84
N ASP A 28 -9.06 -6.20 15.49
CA ASP A 28 -10.08 -5.46 14.72
C ASP A 28 -9.57 -4.85 13.41
N ASP A 29 -8.39 -5.23 12.96
CA ASP A 29 -7.79 -4.74 11.71
C ASP A 29 -8.37 -5.45 10.48
N ARG A 30 -9.60 -5.12 10.15
CA ARG A 30 -10.32 -5.74 9.03
C ARG A 30 -9.70 -5.41 7.68
N SER A 31 -9.24 -4.19 7.47
CA SER A 31 -8.60 -3.79 6.21
C SER A 31 -7.29 -4.54 6.00
N GLY A 32 -6.47 -4.66 7.05
CA GLY A 32 -5.24 -5.44 6.99
C GLY A 32 -5.50 -6.92 6.74
N ASP A 33 -6.52 -7.48 7.39
CA ASP A 33 -6.93 -8.87 7.16
C ASP A 33 -7.36 -9.10 5.71
N THR A 34 -8.14 -8.20 5.15
CA THR A 34 -8.58 -8.27 3.74
C THR A 34 -7.40 -8.23 2.79
N LEU A 35 -6.44 -7.34 3.01
CA LEU A 35 -5.21 -7.28 2.20
C LEU A 35 -4.43 -8.58 2.29
N ALA A 36 -4.23 -9.09 3.50
CA ALA A 36 -3.50 -10.34 3.72
C ALA A 36 -4.17 -11.54 3.01
N GLU A 37 -5.49 -11.63 3.08
CA GLU A 37 -6.25 -12.66 2.39
C GLU A 37 -6.11 -12.58 0.87
N ARG A 38 -6.21 -11.37 0.32
CA ARG A 38 -6.10 -11.16 -1.13
C ARG A 38 -4.70 -11.42 -1.65
N ILE A 39 -3.68 -11.04 -0.90
CA ILE A 39 -2.28 -11.32 -1.22
C ILE A 39 -2.05 -12.84 -1.30
N SER A 40 -2.50 -13.56 -0.28
CA SER A 40 -2.36 -15.01 -0.23
C SER A 40 -3.16 -15.71 -1.34
N ALA A 41 -4.39 -15.26 -1.59
CA ALA A 41 -5.23 -15.81 -2.66
C ALA A 41 -4.64 -15.57 -4.05
N ALA A 42 -3.87 -14.50 -4.24
CA ALA A 42 -3.18 -14.20 -5.49
C ALA A 42 -1.88 -15.00 -5.66
N GLY A 43 -1.49 -15.81 -4.68
CA GLY A 43 -0.29 -16.65 -4.75
C GLY A 43 0.99 -16.00 -4.22
N HIS A 44 0.88 -14.84 -3.58
CA HIS A 44 2.01 -14.16 -2.96
C HIS A 44 2.10 -14.49 -1.47
N THR A 45 3.22 -14.11 -0.85
CA THR A 45 3.44 -14.33 0.58
C THR A 45 3.29 -13.02 1.34
N VAL A 46 2.49 -13.03 2.40
CA VAL A 46 2.47 -11.95 3.40
C VAL A 46 3.70 -12.15 4.28
N PHE A 47 4.73 -11.35 4.03
CA PHE A 47 6.02 -11.49 4.71
C PHE A 47 6.01 -10.86 6.11
N ASP A 48 5.36 -9.73 6.25
CA ASP A 48 5.23 -9.02 7.52
C ASP A 48 3.95 -8.17 7.53
N ARG A 49 3.46 -7.87 8.72
CA ARG A 49 2.32 -6.97 8.94
C ARG A 49 2.63 -6.04 10.09
N ALA A 50 2.20 -4.79 9.97
CA ALA A 50 2.32 -3.83 11.05
C ALA A 50 1.12 -2.89 11.05
N ILE A 51 0.71 -2.49 12.25
CA ILE A 51 -0.22 -1.39 12.47
C ILE A 51 0.64 -0.22 12.95
N VAL A 52 0.57 0.90 12.23
CA VAL A 52 1.37 2.08 12.49
C VAL A 52 0.44 3.26 12.74
N LYS A 53 0.78 4.11 13.69
CA LYS A 53 -0.01 5.30 14.01
C LYS A 53 0.00 6.30 12.85
N ASP A 54 -1.05 7.14 12.80
CA ASP A 54 -1.15 8.28 11.86
C ASP A 54 -0.12 9.37 12.22
N ASP A 55 1.15 9.01 12.14
CA ASP A 55 2.30 9.84 12.46
C ASP A 55 3.35 9.66 11.37
N GLN A 56 3.72 10.75 10.71
CA GLN A 56 4.62 10.68 9.54
C GLN A 56 5.94 10.00 9.88
N ALA A 57 6.57 10.36 10.99
CA ALA A 57 7.85 9.78 11.39
C ALA A 57 7.76 8.27 11.64
N SER A 58 6.67 7.80 12.24
CA SER A 58 6.43 6.38 12.50
C SER A 58 6.24 5.59 11.21
N ILE A 59 5.49 6.13 10.26
CA ILE A 59 5.26 5.51 8.95
C ILE A 59 6.58 5.44 8.17
N VAL A 60 7.31 6.55 8.11
CA VAL A 60 8.60 6.62 7.41
C VAL A 60 9.60 5.62 8.00
N ALA A 61 9.69 5.53 9.33
CA ALA A 61 10.60 4.60 10.00
C ALA A 61 10.29 3.15 9.62
N ARG A 62 9.03 2.75 9.62
CA ARG A 62 8.63 1.40 9.23
C ARG A 62 8.90 1.13 7.76
N LEU A 63 8.59 2.09 6.88
CA LEU A 63 8.88 1.97 5.45
C LEU A 63 10.37 1.79 5.19
N ARG A 64 11.23 2.59 5.83
CA ARG A 64 12.68 2.47 5.65
C ARG A 64 13.22 1.12 6.12
N GLU A 65 12.68 0.59 7.22
CA GLU A 65 13.02 -0.75 7.70
C GLU A 65 12.69 -1.81 6.66
N TRP A 66 11.49 -1.77 6.10
CA TRP A 66 11.07 -2.73 5.09
C TRP A 66 11.78 -2.55 3.76
N ILE A 67 12.03 -1.31 3.32
CA ILE A 67 12.80 -1.04 2.09
C ILE A 67 14.23 -1.59 2.19
N ALA A 68 14.83 -1.52 3.36
CA ALA A 68 16.17 -2.06 3.60
C ALA A 68 16.19 -3.60 3.72
N HIS A 69 15.03 -4.23 3.89
CA HIS A 69 14.97 -5.69 4.05
C HIS A 69 15.11 -6.38 2.69
N PRO A 70 16.11 -7.28 2.51
CA PRO A 70 16.42 -7.86 1.21
C PRO A 70 15.35 -8.81 0.66
N GLU A 71 14.46 -9.31 1.52
CA GLU A 71 13.43 -10.27 1.12
C GLU A 71 12.04 -9.65 0.90
N ILE A 72 11.85 -8.37 1.20
CA ILE A 72 10.57 -7.68 0.94
C ILE A 72 10.60 -7.03 -0.43
N ASP A 73 9.68 -7.46 -1.29
CA ASP A 73 9.61 -6.98 -2.68
C ASP A 73 8.64 -5.81 -2.85
N ALA A 74 7.58 -5.80 -2.05
CA ALA A 74 6.55 -4.77 -2.12
C ALA A 74 5.93 -4.50 -0.76
N VAL A 75 5.39 -3.30 -0.60
CA VAL A 75 4.61 -2.88 0.56
C VAL A 75 3.23 -2.43 0.08
N ILE A 76 2.19 -2.93 0.71
CA ILE A 76 0.83 -2.44 0.49
C ILE A 76 0.31 -1.88 1.80
N SER A 77 -0.19 -0.66 1.76
CA SER A 77 -0.74 -0.02 2.94
C SER A 77 -2.22 0.34 2.77
N THR A 78 -2.90 0.44 3.90
CA THR A 78 -4.28 0.92 3.98
C THR A 78 -4.39 1.94 5.12
N GLY A 79 -5.23 2.95 4.92
CA GLY A 79 -5.49 4.00 5.90
C GLY A 79 -4.73 5.29 5.65
N GLY A 80 -5.30 6.40 6.13
CA GLY A 80 -4.67 7.72 6.12
C GLY A 80 -4.52 8.38 4.76
N THR A 81 -5.32 8.01 3.76
CA THR A 81 -5.23 8.56 2.39
C THR A 81 -6.31 9.59 2.05
N GLY A 82 -7.09 10.02 3.03
CA GLY A 82 -8.12 11.05 2.84
C GLY A 82 -7.55 12.47 2.89
N VAL A 83 -8.42 13.43 3.20
CA VAL A 83 -8.08 14.86 3.13
C VAL A 83 -8.15 15.58 4.50
N THR A 84 -8.33 14.83 5.59
CA THR A 84 -8.30 15.43 6.94
C THR A 84 -6.86 15.67 7.40
N GLY A 85 -6.70 16.48 8.45
CA GLY A 85 -5.36 16.77 8.99
C GLY A 85 -4.63 15.56 9.56
N ARG A 86 -5.34 14.46 9.84
CA ARG A 86 -4.75 13.21 10.30
C ARG A 86 -4.38 12.26 9.17
N ASP A 87 -4.82 12.55 7.95
CA ASP A 87 -4.53 11.74 6.78
C ASP A 87 -3.18 12.16 6.20
N ILE A 88 -2.10 11.51 6.63
CA ILE A 88 -0.72 11.85 6.30
C ILE A 88 0.05 10.72 5.61
N THR A 89 -0.62 9.61 5.28
CA THR A 89 0.03 8.47 4.64
C THR A 89 0.72 8.83 3.33
N PRO A 90 0.09 9.57 2.38
CA PRO A 90 0.78 9.96 1.15
C PRO A 90 2.03 10.79 1.39
N GLU A 91 2.00 11.73 2.35
CA GLU A 91 3.14 12.58 2.68
C GLU A 91 4.31 11.73 3.19
N ALA A 92 4.04 10.75 4.04
CA ALA A 92 5.07 9.84 4.54
C ALA A 92 5.68 8.98 3.42
N PHE A 93 4.84 8.47 2.51
CA PHE A 93 5.30 7.66 1.37
C PHE A 93 6.13 8.50 0.41
N HIS A 94 5.70 9.73 0.10
CA HIS A 94 6.48 10.63 -0.76
C HIS A 94 7.86 10.95 -0.19
N GLU A 95 8.02 10.95 1.12
CA GLU A 95 9.32 11.16 1.75
C GLU A 95 10.31 10.04 1.44
N VAL A 96 9.84 8.82 1.21
CA VAL A 96 10.71 7.67 0.93
C VAL A 96 10.82 7.31 -0.55
N TYR A 97 9.92 7.79 -1.40
CA TYR A 97 9.96 7.48 -2.83
C TYR A 97 11.24 8.00 -3.49
N GLU A 98 11.89 7.16 -4.25
CA GLU A 98 12.86 7.60 -5.25
C GLU A 98 12.14 8.05 -6.52
N LYS A 99 11.09 7.32 -6.91
CA LYS A 99 10.21 7.65 -8.04
C LYS A 99 8.77 7.35 -7.70
N GLU A 100 7.89 8.29 -7.99
CA GLU A 100 6.45 8.05 -7.93
C GLU A 100 5.98 7.30 -9.17
N VAL A 101 5.11 6.32 -8.98
CA VAL A 101 4.39 5.63 -10.06
C VAL A 101 2.99 6.25 -10.14
N THR A 102 2.89 7.36 -10.84
CA THR A 102 1.68 8.19 -10.90
C THR A 102 0.46 7.41 -11.39
N GLY A 103 0.66 6.52 -12.35
CA GLY A 103 -0.41 5.71 -12.92
C GLY A 103 -1.12 4.81 -11.91
N PHE A 104 -0.46 4.45 -10.81
CA PHE A 104 -1.12 3.67 -9.76
C PHE A 104 -2.32 4.41 -9.18
N GLY A 105 -2.13 5.65 -8.75
CA GLY A 105 -3.21 6.46 -8.19
C GLY A 105 -4.30 6.76 -9.19
N GLU A 106 -3.94 7.00 -10.44
CA GLU A 106 -4.89 7.23 -11.52
C GLU A 106 -5.81 6.02 -11.73
N LEU A 107 -5.21 4.83 -11.88
CA LEU A 107 -5.97 3.59 -12.05
C LEU A 107 -6.80 3.26 -10.81
N PHE A 108 -6.24 3.42 -9.63
CA PHE A 108 -6.94 3.17 -8.38
C PHE A 108 -8.21 4.01 -8.27
N ARG A 109 -8.11 5.31 -8.54
CA ARG A 109 -9.26 6.22 -8.50
C ARG A 109 -10.28 5.91 -9.58
N MET A 110 -9.83 5.55 -10.77
CA MET A 110 -10.73 5.14 -11.86
C MET A 110 -11.56 3.92 -11.47
N LEU A 111 -10.92 2.90 -10.90
CA LEU A 111 -11.63 1.68 -10.46
C LEU A 111 -12.53 1.95 -9.26
N SER A 112 -12.12 2.84 -8.36
CA SER A 112 -12.92 3.21 -7.18
C SER A 112 -14.19 3.95 -7.55
N TYR A 113 -14.20 4.66 -8.67
CA TYR A 113 -15.37 5.40 -9.13
C TYR A 113 -16.61 4.52 -9.27
N ASP A 114 -16.44 3.29 -9.73
CA ASP A 114 -17.55 2.34 -9.89
C ASP A 114 -18.22 1.96 -8.57
N LYS A 115 -17.49 2.08 -7.46
CA LYS A 115 -17.98 1.71 -6.12
C LYS A 115 -18.47 2.90 -5.32
N ILE A 116 -17.78 4.03 -5.38
CA ILE A 116 -18.03 5.17 -4.51
C ILE A 116 -18.33 6.48 -5.26
N GLY A 117 -18.37 6.44 -6.59
CA GLY A 117 -18.68 7.60 -7.42
C GLY A 117 -17.67 8.72 -7.24
N THR A 118 -18.15 9.96 -7.23
CA THR A 118 -17.29 11.16 -7.17
C THR A 118 -16.52 11.31 -5.87
N SER A 119 -16.84 10.55 -4.83
CA SER A 119 -16.05 10.54 -3.59
C SER A 119 -14.60 10.10 -3.82
N THR A 120 -14.32 9.40 -4.91
CA THR A 120 -12.98 9.01 -5.28
C THR A 120 -12.03 10.21 -5.49
N ILE A 121 -12.57 11.41 -5.75
CA ILE A 121 -11.78 12.65 -5.86
C ILE A 121 -10.97 12.91 -4.60
N GLN A 122 -11.49 12.51 -3.44
CA GLN A 122 -10.82 12.72 -2.14
C GLN A 122 -9.77 11.64 -1.83
N SER A 123 -9.68 10.60 -2.63
CA SER A 123 -8.66 9.57 -2.44
C SER A 123 -7.31 10.08 -2.91
N ARG A 124 -6.33 10.05 -2.02
CA ARG A 124 -4.95 10.40 -2.33
C ARG A 124 -4.06 9.18 -2.44
N ALA A 125 -4.65 8.07 -2.88
CA ALA A 125 -3.89 6.84 -3.12
C ALA A 125 -2.69 7.10 -4.02
N THR A 126 -1.54 6.54 -3.67
CA THR A 126 -0.26 6.76 -4.32
C THR A 126 0.54 5.46 -4.37
N GLY A 127 1.44 5.37 -5.32
CA GLY A 127 2.39 4.28 -5.44
C GLY A 127 3.74 4.78 -5.91
N GLY A 128 4.78 4.05 -5.60
CA GLY A 128 6.14 4.45 -5.96
C GLY A 128 7.14 3.34 -5.76
N VAL A 129 8.41 3.65 -5.99
CA VAL A 129 9.51 2.72 -5.81
C VAL A 129 10.65 3.38 -5.05
N ALA A 130 11.28 2.63 -4.15
CA ALA A 130 12.44 3.04 -3.40
C ALA A 130 13.32 1.83 -3.08
N GLY A 131 14.62 1.90 -3.38
CA GLY A 131 15.56 0.82 -3.10
C GLY A 131 15.20 -0.52 -3.75
N GLY A 132 14.50 -0.51 -4.88
CA GLY A 132 14.01 -1.71 -5.55
C GLY A 132 12.73 -2.29 -4.98
N THR A 133 12.15 -1.69 -3.93
CA THR A 133 10.89 -2.10 -3.31
C THR A 133 9.74 -1.23 -3.86
N TYR A 134 8.65 -1.87 -4.23
CA TYR A 134 7.46 -1.18 -4.71
C TYR A 134 6.50 -0.92 -3.56
#